data_199618f4c720d810a67db462988b516f
#
_entry.id   199618f4c720d810a67db462988b516f
#
_cell.length_a   1.000
_cell.length_b   1.000
_cell.length_c   1.000
_cell.angle_alpha   90.00
_cell.angle_beta   90.00
_cell.angle_gamma   90.00
#
_symmetry.space_group_name_H-M   'P 1'
#
loop_
_entity.id
_entity.type
_entity.pdbx_description
1 polymer ?
#
loop_
_entity_poly.entity_id
_entity_poly.type
_entity_poly.pdbx_seq_one_letter_code
_entity_poly.pdbx_strand_id
1 'polypeptide(L)'
;QGVILIPPIYFLSIKEQPIFESLRINIVPLKTIKNTVIFSSGVLIVFDTMDRIIHKFIPPPEYIIDLGEIMRPDSTLGYIFLFLAVVIVAPIGEEIVFRGFLQKFLEKYWKDITRAVLVTSLFFAMIHFNPFWTIQIYLLGVILGFLAWKTNSVIPSIVLHIINNGSAFILTNIGEGTMGFYLWKDNVSPIFILLAVFLIYKGLEGINLEEG
;
A
#
# COMPACT_ATOMS: atom_id res chain seq x y z
N GLN A 1 -13.79 2.90 9.35
CA GLN A 1 -13.05 1.83 8.63
C GLN A 1 -13.14 0.45 9.32
N GLY A 2 -13.17 0.36 10.64
CA GLY A 2 -13.36 -0.94 11.32
C GLY A 2 -14.60 -1.73 10.90
N VAL A 3 -15.64 -1.06 10.42
CA VAL A 3 -16.89 -1.67 9.94
C VAL A 3 -16.68 -2.61 8.74
N ILE A 4 -15.66 -2.37 7.91
CA ILE A 4 -15.37 -3.21 6.73
C ILE A 4 -14.92 -4.63 7.10
N LEU A 5 -14.45 -4.84 8.34
CA LEU A 5 -14.05 -6.15 8.85
C LEU A 5 -15.24 -7.03 9.25
N ILE A 6 -16.42 -6.44 9.49
CA ILE A 6 -17.60 -7.17 9.97
C ILE A 6 -18.04 -8.25 8.97
N PRO A 7 -18.24 -7.95 7.67
CA PRO A 7 -18.71 -8.97 6.72
C PRO A 7 -17.78 -10.19 6.60
N PRO A 8 -16.46 -10.05 6.40
CA PRO A 8 -15.58 -11.22 6.32
C PRO A 8 -15.51 -12.02 7.62
N ILE A 9 -15.45 -11.37 8.79
CA ILE A 9 -15.44 -12.07 10.07
C ILE A 9 -16.75 -12.83 10.29
N TYR A 10 -17.89 -12.20 10.01
CA TYR A 10 -19.20 -12.82 10.11
C TYR A 10 -19.34 -14.03 9.17
N PHE A 11 -18.90 -13.90 7.91
CA PHE A 11 -18.90 -15.01 6.95
C PHE A 11 -18.06 -16.18 7.43
N LEU A 12 -16.85 -15.94 7.91
CA LEU A 12 -15.96 -16.99 8.42
C LEU A 12 -16.52 -17.65 9.67
N SER A 13 -17.15 -16.89 10.57
CA SER A 13 -17.80 -17.40 11.79
C SER A 13 -18.96 -18.33 11.47
N ILE A 14 -19.84 -17.97 10.52
CA ILE A 14 -20.93 -18.87 10.09
C ILE A 14 -20.41 -20.15 9.43
N LYS A 15 -19.28 -20.06 8.74
CA LYS A 15 -18.64 -21.20 8.07
C LYS A 15 -17.74 -22.01 9.00
N GLU A 16 -17.67 -21.67 10.28
CA GLU A 16 -16.82 -22.31 11.29
C GLU A 16 -15.35 -22.41 10.86
N GLN A 17 -14.87 -21.41 10.11
CA GLN A 17 -13.49 -21.37 9.64
C GLN A 17 -12.58 -20.68 10.66
N PRO A 18 -11.31 -21.14 10.82
CA PRO A 18 -10.35 -20.47 11.70
C PRO A 18 -10.03 -19.06 11.17
N ILE A 19 -10.43 -18.03 11.94
CA ILE A 19 -10.42 -16.62 11.48
C ILE A 19 -9.00 -16.17 11.12
N PHE A 20 -8.03 -16.35 12.01
CA PHE A 20 -6.65 -15.86 11.80
C PHE A 20 -5.99 -16.50 10.58
N GLU A 21 -6.08 -17.82 10.46
CA GLU A 21 -5.54 -18.53 9.31
C GLU A 21 -6.26 -18.13 8.02
N SER A 22 -7.60 -18.06 8.07
CA SER A 22 -8.42 -17.71 6.90
C SER A 22 -8.17 -16.31 6.40
N LEU A 23 -7.75 -15.37 7.27
CA LEU A 23 -7.41 -14.00 6.96
C LEU A 23 -5.91 -13.78 6.72
N ARG A 24 -5.10 -14.84 6.60
CA ARG A 24 -3.63 -14.73 6.44
C ARG A 24 -2.94 -13.89 7.54
N ILE A 25 -3.47 -13.91 8.77
CA ILE A 25 -2.85 -13.22 9.89
C ILE A 25 -1.79 -14.15 10.48
N ASN A 26 -0.75 -14.42 9.69
CA ASN A 26 0.37 -15.29 10.05
C ASN A 26 1.58 -14.45 10.45
N ILE A 27 2.23 -14.80 11.54
CA ILE A 27 3.48 -14.16 11.95
C ILE A 27 4.57 -14.51 10.94
N VAL A 28 5.36 -13.54 10.55
CA VAL A 28 6.52 -13.70 9.68
C VAL A 28 7.81 -13.39 10.42
N PRO A 29 8.97 -13.93 10.01
CA PRO A 29 10.25 -13.61 10.60
C PRO A 29 10.56 -12.11 10.54
N LEU A 30 11.31 -11.59 11.53
CA LEU A 30 11.73 -10.19 11.53
C LEU A 30 12.56 -9.83 10.30
N LYS A 31 13.28 -10.79 9.74
CA LYS A 31 14.03 -10.63 8.50
C LYS A 31 13.10 -10.29 7.32
N THR A 32 11.95 -10.96 7.20
CA THR A 32 10.92 -10.67 6.19
C THR A 32 10.44 -9.22 6.34
N ILE A 33 10.18 -8.76 7.57
CA ILE A 33 9.79 -7.36 7.83
C ILE A 33 10.87 -6.38 7.36
N LYS A 34 12.14 -6.63 7.72
CA LYS A 34 13.26 -5.79 7.28
C LYS A 34 13.37 -5.73 5.74
N ASN A 35 13.27 -6.88 5.08
CA ASN A 35 13.33 -6.96 3.63
C ASN A 35 12.11 -6.26 2.99
N THR A 36 10.93 -6.35 3.59
CA THR A 36 9.75 -5.61 3.17
C THR A 36 9.97 -4.09 3.29
N VAL A 37 10.59 -3.60 4.37
CA VAL A 37 10.90 -2.18 4.52
C VAL A 37 11.88 -1.71 3.44
N ILE A 38 12.93 -2.50 3.16
CA ILE A 38 13.89 -2.21 2.07
C ILE A 38 13.17 -2.17 0.72
N PHE A 39 12.37 -3.16 0.43
CA PHE A 39 11.56 -3.23 -0.79
C PHE A 39 10.61 -2.02 -0.92
N SER A 40 9.88 -1.71 0.15
CA SER A 40 8.95 -0.59 0.21
C SER A 40 9.63 0.74 -0.09
N SER A 41 10.82 0.98 0.46
CA SER A 41 11.58 2.20 0.21
C SER A 41 11.91 2.40 -1.27
N GLY A 42 12.24 1.31 -1.98
CA GLY A 42 12.45 1.36 -3.43
C GLY A 42 11.14 1.61 -4.21
N VAL A 43 10.06 0.93 -3.82
CA VAL A 43 8.73 1.10 -4.43
C VAL A 43 8.23 2.54 -4.30
N LEU A 44 8.43 3.17 -3.14
CA LEU A 44 8.04 4.57 -2.93
C LEU A 44 8.74 5.53 -3.89
N ILE A 45 10.05 5.36 -4.09
CA ILE A 45 10.81 6.22 -5.04
C ILE A 45 10.27 6.04 -6.46
N VAL A 46 9.93 4.80 -6.86
CA VAL A 46 9.33 4.54 -8.17
C VAL A 46 7.96 5.20 -8.28
N PHE A 47 7.12 5.12 -7.25
CA PHE A 47 5.79 5.73 -7.26
C PHE A 47 5.86 7.25 -7.27
N ASP A 48 6.75 7.89 -6.49
CA ASP A 48 6.96 9.33 -6.56
C ASP A 48 7.48 9.76 -7.95
N THR A 49 8.39 8.97 -8.54
CA THR A 49 8.85 9.23 -9.91
C THR A 49 7.71 9.17 -10.92
N MET A 50 6.87 8.15 -10.81
CA MET A 50 5.71 7.96 -11.68
C MET A 50 4.68 9.08 -11.50
N ASP A 51 4.41 9.47 -10.26
CA ASP A 51 3.49 10.56 -9.92
C ASP A 51 3.95 11.89 -10.54
N ARG A 52 5.22 12.26 -10.36
CA ARG A 52 5.80 13.47 -10.95
C ARG A 52 5.76 13.47 -12.48
N ILE A 53 5.97 12.32 -13.11
CA ILE A 53 5.86 12.19 -14.57
C ILE A 53 4.41 12.37 -14.99
N ILE A 54 3.46 11.70 -14.33
CA ILE A 54 2.03 11.81 -14.64
C ILE A 54 1.56 13.26 -14.49
N HIS A 55 1.92 13.95 -13.39
CA HIS A 55 1.52 15.32 -13.12
C HIS A 55 2.01 16.34 -14.18
N LYS A 56 3.09 16.04 -14.88
CA LYS A 56 3.55 16.89 -16.01
C LYS A 56 2.63 16.85 -17.22
N PHE A 57 2.01 15.71 -17.47
CA PHE A 57 1.11 15.52 -18.61
C PHE A 57 -0.35 15.68 -18.23
N ILE A 58 -0.70 15.34 -17.01
CA ILE A 58 -2.06 15.35 -16.47
C ILE A 58 -1.99 16.02 -15.09
N PRO A 59 -2.10 17.34 -15.00
CA PRO A 59 -2.09 18.04 -13.71
C PRO A 59 -3.30 17.62 -12.87
N PRO A 60 -3.17 17.59 -11.52
CA PRO A 60 -4.28 17.23 -10.65
C PRO A 60 -5.45 18.20 -10.86
N PRO A 61 -6.68 17.68 -11.01
CA PRO A 61 -7.87 18.51 -11.11
C PRO A 61 -8.07 19.35 -9.84
N GLU A 62 -8.71 20.53 -9.97
CA GLU A 62 -8.97 21.45 -8.85
C GLU A 62 -9.66 20.75 -7.67
N TYR A 63 -10.64 19.89 -7.93
CA TYR A 63 -11.36 19.19 -6.86
C TYR A 63 -10.44 18.29 -5.99
N ILE A 64 -9.29 17.83 -6.50
CA ILE A 64 -8.30 17.07 -5.72
C ILE A 64 -7.56 18.00 -4.77
N ILE A 65 -7.23 19.21 -5.22
CA ILE A 65 -6.57 20.23 -4.42
C ILE A 65 -7.51 20.69 -3.31
N ASP A 66 -8.76 21.01 -3.67
CA ASP A 66 -9.80 21.45 -2.74
C ASP A 66 -10.10 20.41 -1.65
N LEU A 67 -10.17 19.12 -2.02
CA LEU A 67 -10.34 18.04 -1.04
C LEU A 67 -9.16 17.98 -0.06
N GLY A 68 -7.93 18.18 -0.54
CA GLY A 68 -6.74 18.21 0.31
C GLY A 68 -6.80 19.33 1.34
N GLU A 69 -7.28 20.53 0.96
CA GLU A 69 -7.46 21.67 1.86
C GLU A 69 -8.60 21.44 2.85
N ILE A 70 -9.77 20.98 2.39
CA ILE A 70 -10.94 20.71 3.24
C ILE A 70 -10.64 19.64 4.29
N MET A 71 -9.85 18.62 3.94
CA MET A 71 -9.49 17.54 4.86
C MET A 71 -8.33 17.89 5.79
N ARG A 72 -7.74 19.08 5.68
CA ARG A 72 -6.61 19.50 6.50
C ARG A 72 -7.08 19.84 7.92
N PRO A 73 -6.57 19.16 8.96
CA PRO A 73 -6.98 19.43 10.32
C PRO A 73 -6.51 20.82 10.80
N ASP A 74 -7.34 21.48 11.63
CA ASP A 74 -7.02 22.79 12.21
C ASP A 74 -6.21 22.71 13.52
N SER A 75 -5.94 21.50 14.02
CA SER A 75 -5.28 21.30 15.31
C SER A 75 -4.29 20.12 15.29
N THR A 76 -3.28 20.18 16.17
CA THR A 76 -2.32 19.09 16.37
C THR A 76 -3.01 17.76 16.71
N LEU A 77 -4.05 17.80 17.53
CA LEU A 77 -4.81 16.60 17.88
C LEU A 77 -5.55 16.03 16.66
N GLY A 78 -6.10 16.90 15.81
CA GLY A 78 -6.70 16.50 14.53
C GLY A 78 -5.68 15.80 13.60
N TYR A 79 -4.45 16.33 13.50
CA TYR A 79 -3.38 15.69 12.75
C TYR A 79 -3.02 14.32 13.30
N ILE A 80 -2.95 14.16 14.63
CA ILE A 80 -2.69 12.85 15.25
C ILE A 80 -3.79 11.85 14.92
N PHE A 81 -5.04 12.24 15.05
CA PHE A 81 -6.17 11.36 14.71
C PHE A 81 -6.21 11.02 13.23
N LEU A 82 -5.97 11.99 12.34
CA LEU A 82 -5.91 11.74 10.90
C LEU A 82 -4.77 10.78 10.55
N PHE A 83 -3.57 11.00 11.12
CA PHE A 83 -2.43 10.10 10.96
C PHE A 83 -2.77 8.67 11.38
N LEU A 84 -3.29 8.50 12.59
CA LEU A 84 -3.67 7.17 13.10
C LEU A 84 -4.74 6.51 12.20
N ALA A 85 -5.73 7.27 11.77
CA ALA A 85 -6.81 6.76 10.94
C ALA A 85 -6.33 6.33 9.55
N VAL A 86 -5.54 7.18 8.86
CA VAL A 86 -5.17 6.98 7.45
C VAL A 86 -3.90 6.14 7.31
N VAL A 87 -2.94 6.32 8.22
CA VAL A 87 -1.63 5.66 8.09
C VAL A 87 -1.61 4.30 8.78
N ILE A 88 -2.37 4.11 9.86
CA ILE A 88 -2.33 2.87 10.65
C ILE A 88 -3.61 2.05 10.50
N VAL A 89 -4.76 2.61 10.88
CA VAL A 89 -6.02 1.86 10.98
C VAL A 89 -6.56 1.45 9.61
N ALA A 90 -6.50 2.36 8.63
CA ALA A 90 -6.95 2.08 7.27
C ALA A 90 -6.17 0.93 6.63
N PRO A 91 -4.82 1.00 6.51
CA PRO A 91 -4.03 -0.08 5.94
C PRO A 91 -4.28 -1.43 6.60
N ILE A 92 -4.36 -1.49 7.93
CA ILE A 92 -4.63 -2.74 8.64
C ILE A 92 -5.99 -3.32 8.21
N GLY A 93 -7.04 -2.53 8.27
CA GLY A 93 -8.39 -2.98 7.90
C GLY A 93 -8.50 -3.40 6.44
N GLU A 94 -7.94 -2.60 5.54
CA GLU A 94 -7.97 -2.85 4.11
C GLU A 94 -7.18 -4.10 3.71
N GLU A 95 -5.97 -4.29 4.24
CA GLU A 95 -5.19 -5.49 3.93
C GLU A 95 -5.84 -6.78 4.45
N ILE A 96 -6.47 -6.75 5.62
CA ILE A 96 -7.20 -7.90 6.14
C ILE A 96 -8.39 -8.24 5.22
N VAL A 97 -9.14 -7.24 4.75
CA VAL A 97 -10.29 -7.46 3.86
C VAL A 97 -9.85 -7.90 2.46
N PHE A 98 -8.92 -7.15 1.85
CA PHE A 98 -8.55 -7.38 0.46
C PHE A 98 -7.58 -8.56 0.30
N ARG A 99 -6.50 -8.62 1.07
CA ARG A 99 -5.45 -9.65 0.92
C ARG A 99 -5.72 -10.86 1.79
N GLY A 100 -6.21 -10.62 3.01
CA GLY A 100 -6.57 -11.69 3.92
C GLY A 100 -7.79 -12.46 3.45
N PHE A 101 -8.90 -11.78 3.15
CA PHE A 101 -10.16 -12.42 2.82
C PHE A 101 -10.41 -12.56 1.31
N LEU A 102 -10.60 -11.44 0.60
CA LEU A 102 -11.06 -11.46 -0.80
C LEU A 102 -10.06 -12.16 -1.73
N GLN A 103 -8.79 -11.78 -1.69
CA GLN A 103 -7.77 -12.38 -2.54
C GLN A 103 -7.63 -13.88 -2.26
N LYS A 104 -7.54 -14.29 -0.99
CA LYS A 104 -7.42 -15.70 -0.61
C LYS A 104 -8.64 -16.51 -1.02
N PHE A 105 -9.85 -15.93 -0.91
CA PHE A 105 -11.08 -16.54 -1.41
C PHE A 105 -11.02 -16.76 -2.92
N LEU A 106 -10.60 -15.74 -3.70
CA LEU A 106 -10.50 -15.84 -5.15
C LEU A 106 -9.40 -16.80 -5.61
N GLU A 107 -8.25 -16.84 -4.93
CA GLU A 107 -7.18 -17.81 -5.18
C GLU A 107 -7.69 -19.25 -5.05
N LYS A 108 -8.43 -19.52 -3.98
CA LYS A 108 -9.02 -20.84 -3.74
C LYS A 108 -10.07 -21.21 -4.77
N TYR A 109 -10.90 -20.23 -5.15
CA TYR A 109 -12.02 -20.46 -6.07
C TYR A 109 -11.55 -20.62 -7.54
N TRP A 110 -10.66 -19.76 -8.01
CA TRP A 110 -10.18 -19.78 -9.39
C TRP A 110 -8.96 -20.68 -9.60
N LYS A 111 -8.25 -21.01 -8.55
CA LYS A 111 -6.95 -21.72 -8.62
C LYS A 111 -5.94 -21.00 -9.51
N ASP A 112 -6.07 -19.68 -9.60
CA ASP A 112 -5.24 -18.77 -10.40
C ASP A 112 -4.88 -17.57 -9.54
N ILE A 113 -3.63 -17.56 -9.08
CA ILE A 113 -3.09 -16.54 -8.18
C ILE A 113 -3.01 -15.19 -8.88
N THR A 114 -2.51 -15.17 -10.10
CA THR A 114 -2.35 -13.94 -10.88
C THR A 114 -3.70 -13.25 -11.08
N ARG A 115 -4.70 -13.99 -11.49
CA ARG A 115 -6.06 -13.49 -11.66
C ARG A 115 -6.64 -12.96 -10.35
N ALA A 116 -6.44 -13.69 -9.25
CA ALA A 116 -6.94 -13.28 -7.94
C ALA A 116 -6.30 -11.97 -7.48
N VAL A 117 -4.98 -11.83 -7.62
CA VAL A 117 -4.24 -10.60 -7.29
C VAL A 117 -4.73 -9.43 -8.14
N LEU A 118 -4.80 -9.57 -9.47
CA LEU A 118 -5.19 -8.49 -10.37
C LEU A 118 -6.62 -8.02 -10.12
N VAL A 119 -7.56 -8.96 -9.94
CA VAL A 119 -8.97 -8.61 -9.70
C VAL A 119 -9.17 -7.99 -8.33
N THR A 120 -8.53 -8.53 -7.29
CA THR A 120 -8.59 -7.91 -5.95
C THR A 120 -8.00 -6.50 -5.95
N SER A 121 -6.91 -6.28 -6.68
CA SER A 121 -6.29 -4.96 -6.83
C SER A 121 -7.19 -3.97 -7.57
N LEU A 122 -7.96 -4.45 -8.56
CA LEU A 122 -8.95 -3.62 -9.25
C LEU A 122 -10.07 -3.18 -8.30
N PHE A 123 -10.64 -4.09 -7.50
CA PHE A 123 -11.63 -3.73 -6.49
C PHE A 123 -11.05 -2.77 -5.44
N PHE A 124 -9.81 -3.01 -5.02
CA PHE A 124 -9.10 -2.13 -4.10
C PHE A 124 -8.97 -0.70 -4.66
N ALA A 125 -8.59 -0.55 -5.92
CA ALA A 125 -8.51 0.77 -6.55
C ALA A 125 -9.88 1.44 -6.72
N MET A 126 -10.90 0.68 -7.10
CA MET A 126 -12.25 1.20 -7.33
C MET A 126 -12.90 1.77 -6.07
N ILE A 127 -12.70 1.15 -4.89
CA ILE A 127 -13.30 1.65 -3.64
C ILE A 127 -12.73 2.98 -3.16
N HIS A 128 -11.61 3.43 -3.70
CA HIS A 128 -11.03 4.72 -3.39
C HIS A 128 -11.77 5.89 -4.07
N PHE A 129 -12.63 5.60 -5.05
CA PHE A 129 -13.44 6.60 -5.77
C PHE A 129 -12.64 7.80 -6.29
N ASN A 130 -11.36 7.60 -6.59
CA ASN A 130 -10.47 8.64 -7.07
C ASN A 130 -9.91 8.27 -8.44
N PRO A 131 -10.53 8.73 -9.54
CA PRO A 131 -10.11 8.37 -10.89
C PRO A 131 -8.71 8.85 -11.24
N PHE A 132 -8.23 9.92 -10.60
CA PHE A 132 -6.92 10.51 -10.86
C PHE A 132 -5.78 9.57 -10.41
N TRP A 133 -5.89 8.96 -9.21
CA TRP A 133 -4.89 8.02 -8.70
C TRP A 133 -5.23 6.54 -8.91
N THR A 134 -6.31 6.22 -9.62
CA THR A 134 -6.78 4.82 -9.78
C THR A 134 -5.69 3.89 -10.28
N ILE A 135 -4.90 4.30 -11.28
CA ILE A 135 -3.82 3.47 -11.85
C ILE A 135 -2.74 3.20 -10.80
N GLN A 136 -2.33 4.23 -10.07
CA GLN A 136 -1.29 4.13 -9.05
C GLN A 136 -1.74 3.26 -7.88
N ILE A 137 -2.99 3.45 -7.41
CA ILE A 137 -3.59 2.63 -6.35
C ILE A 137 -3.74 1.17 -6.82
N TYR A 138 -4.09 0.95 -8.08
CA TYR A 138 -4.14 -0.39 -8.67
C TYR A 138 -2.77 -1.07 -8.67
N LEU A 139 -1.72 -0.39 -9.10
CA LEU A 139 -0.35 -0.93 -9.10
C LEU A 139 0.15 -1.20 -7.67
N LEU A 140 -0.14 -0.29 -6.73
CA LEU A 140 0.11 -0.55 -5.31
C LEU A 140 -0.63 -1.82 -4.87
N GLY A 141 -1.90 -1.93 -5.25
CA GLY A 141 -2.74 -3.09 -4.98
C GLY A 141 -2.11 -4.41 -5.43
N VAL A 142 -1.54 -4.44 -6.64
CA VAL A 142 -0.85 -5.62 -7.20
C VAL A 142 0.38 -5.98 -6.38
N ILE A 143 1.19 -4.99 -5.99
CA ILE A 143 2.38 -5.22 -5.16
C ILE A 143 2.00 -5.76 -3.77
N LEU A 144 0.99 -5.17 -3.13
CA LEU A 144 0.47 -5.64 -1.85
C LEU A 144 -0.06 -7.07 -1.94
N GLY A 145 -0.82 -7.36 -3.01
CA GLY A 145 -1.33 -8.71 -3.28
C GLY A 145 -0.24 -9.75 -3.52
N PHE A 146 0.82 -9.36 -4.24
CA PHE A 146 2.01 -10.19 -4.42
C PHE A 146 2.69 -10.52 -3.09
N LEU A 147 2.92 -9.52 -2.23
CA LEU A 147 3.53 -9.73 -0.92
C LEU A 147 2.70 -10.67 -0.03
N ALA A 148 1.38 -10.46 0.03
CA ALA A 148 0.49 -11.31 0.82
C ALA A 148 0.47 -12.75 0.34
N TRP A 149 0.48 -12.97 -0.98
CA TRP A 149 0.58 -14.30 -1.56
C TRP A 149 1.94 -14.92 -1.27
N LYS A 150 3.03 -14.21 -1.57
CA LYS A 150 4.40 -14.70 -1.47
C LYS A 150 4.79 -15.11 -0.05
N THR A 151 4.36 -14.35 0.95
CA THR A 151 4.67 -14.61 2.36
C THR A 151 3.57 -15.38 3.09
N ASN A 152 2.47 -15.69 2.41
CA ASN A 152 1.25 -16.20 3.02
C ASN A 152 0.83 -15.43 4.30
N SER A 153 1.08 -14.13 4.32
CA SER A 153 0.79 -13.23 5.44
C SER A 153 0.39 -11.84 4.96
N VAL A 154 -0.58 -11.23 5.62
CA VAL A 154 -0.96 -9.83 5.38
C VAL A 154 0.01 -8.84 6.01
N ILE A 155 0.88 -9.27 6.94
CA ILE A 155 1.77 -8.37 7.69
C ILE A 155 2.74 -7.62 6.78
N PRO A 156 3.45 -8.24 5.82
CA PRO A 156 4.31 -7.50 4.87
C PRO A 156 3.53 -6.49 4.02
N SER A 157 2.31 -6.84 3.58
CA SER A 157 1.46 -5.90 2.85
C SER A 157 1.05 -4.72 3.72
N ILE A 158 0.65 -4.95 4.98
CA ILE A 158 0.35 -3.89 5.95
C ILE A 158 1.57 -2.98 6.15
N VAL A 159 2.78 -3.53 6.30
CA VAL A 159 4.01 -2.75 6.46
C VAL A 159 4.24 -1.84 5.26
N LEU A 160 4.19 -2.39 4.03
CA LEU A 160 4.36 -1.57 2.82
C LEU A 160 3.26 -0.51 2.72
N HIS A 161 2.02 -0.85 2.98
CA HIS A 161 0.89 0.07 2.89
C HIS A 161 1.00 1.21 3.92
N ILE A 162 1.37 0.91 5.18
CA ILE A 162 1.66 1.92 6.21
C ILE A 162 2.78 2.87 5.77
N ILE A 163 3.87 2.33 5.21
CA ILE A 163 5.00 3.12 4.72
C ILE A 163 4.54 4.01 3.55
N ASN A 164 3.74 3.49 2.63
CA ASN A 164 3.19 4.27 1.52
C ASN A 164 2.30 5.43 2.02
N ASN A 165 1.31 5.15 2.83
CA ASN A 165 0.41 6.17 3.34
C ASN A 165 1.12 7.15 4.27
N GLY A 166 2.07 6.68 5.08
CA GLY A 166 2.90 7.52 5.94
C GLY A 166 3.78 8.48 5.13
N SER A 167 4.41 8.00 4.05
CA SER A 167 5.21 8.85 3.18
C SER A 167 4.35 9.91 2.50
N ALA A 168 3.19 9.54 1.95
CA ALA A 168 2.26 10.49 1.36
C ALA A 168 1.80 11.55 2.38
N PHE A 169 1.44 11.11 3.60
CA PHE A 169 1.05 12.01 4.69
C PHE A 169 2.17 12.99 5.05
N ILE A 170 3.42 12.53 5.15
CA ILE A 170 4.57 13.37 5.45
C ILE A 170 4.83 14.36 4.31
N LEU A 171 4.87 13.87 3.06
CA LEU A 171 5.17 14.69 1.89
C LEU A 171 4.14 15.82 1.69
N THR A 172 2.87 15.56 1.94
CA THR A 172 1.82 16.57 1.87
C THR A 172 1.99 17.70 2.91
N ASN A 173 2.70 17.42 4.02
CA ASN A 173 2.86 18.38 5.13
C ASN A 173 4.27 19.02 5.19
N ILE A 174 5.24 18.51 4.44
CA ILE A 174 6.59 19.09 4.33
C ILE A 174 6.63 19.96 3.07
N GLY A 175 7.05 21.22 3.23
CA GLY A 175 7.20 22.13 2.09
C GLY A 175 8.23 21.61 1.06
N GLU A 176 7.96 21.81 -0.21
CA GLU A 176 8.78 21.35 -1.36
C GLU A 176 10.26 21.77 -1.27
N GLY A 177 10.58 22.89 -0.63
CA GLY A 177 11.93 23.41 -0.47
C GLY A 177 12.90 22.51 0.32
N THR A 178 12.38 21.52 1.09
CA THR A 178 13.23 20.59 1.88
C THR A 178 13.78 19.42 1.05
N MET A 179 13.34 19.24 -0.19
CA MET A 179 13.68 18.08 -1.02
C MET A 179 14.75 18.34 -2.10
N GLY A 180 15.47 19.45 -2.03
CA GLY A 180 16.46 19.83 -3.06
C GLY A 180 17.57 18.80 -3.31
N PHE A 181 17.90 17.96 -2.34
CA PHE A 181 18.89 16.87 -2.51
C PHE A 181 18.34 15.65 -3.27
N TYR A 182 17.03 15.45 -3.20
CA TYR A 182 16.32 14.32 -3.80
C TYR A 182 15.89 14.61 -5.24
N LEU A 183 15.63 15.88 -5.54
CA LEU A 183 15.11 16.32 -6.82
C LEU A 183 16.23 16.85 -7.72
N TRP A 184 16.09 16.59 -9.01
CA TRP A 184 16.88 17.19 -10.08
C TRP A 184 15.95 17.65 -11.21
N LYS A 185 15.91 18.97 -11.44
CA LYS A 185 15.01 19.58 -12.44
C LYS A 185 13.54 19.11 -12.27
N ASP A 186 13.02 19.23 -11.05
CA ASP A 186 11.64 18.87 -10.67
C ASP A 186 11.28 17.37 -10.77
N ASN A 187 12.26 16.52 -11.11
CA ASN A 187 12.10 15.07 -11.10
C ASN A 187 12.93 14.45 -9.99
N VAL A 188 12.65 13.19 -9.68
CA VAL A 188 13.54 12.39 -8.84
C VAL A 188 14.90 12.28 -9.51
N SER A 189 15.96 12.56 -8.76
CA SER A 189 17.32 12.46 -9.27
C SER A 189 17.65 11.04 -9.72
N PRO A 190 18.36 10.85 -10.87
CA PRO A 190 18.72 9.53 -11.39
C PRO A 190 19.43 8.62 -10.38
N ILE A 191 20.17 9.19 -9.43
CA ILE A 191 20.85 8.40 -8.39
C ILE A 191 19.83 7.71 -7.47
N PHE A 192 18.71 8.37 -7.15
CA PHE A 192 17.65 7.77 -6.34
C PHE A 192 16.84 6.73 -7.14
N ILE A 193 16.71 6.90 -8.47
CA ILE A 193 16.10 5.87 -9.32
C ILE A 193 16.97 4.61 -9.35
N LEU A 194 18.29 4.74 -9.46
CA LEU A 194 19.20 3.61 -9.36
C LEU A 194 19.15 2.96 -7.97
N LEU A 195 19.09 3.77 -6.93
CA LEU A 195 18.92 3.29 -5.55
C LEU A 195 17.59 2.53 -5.41
N ALA A 196 16.50 3.02 -5.99
CA ALA A 196 15.20 2.33 -5.96
C ALA A 196 15.28 0.93 -6.58
N VAL A 197 15.89 0.80 -7.76
CA VAL A 197 16.10 -0.49 -8.42
C VAL A 197 16.90 -1.43 -7.52
N PHE A 198 17.98 -0.93 -6.92
CA PHE A 198 18.81 -1.72 -5.99
C PHE A 198 18.01 -2.16 -4.75
N LEU A 199 17.23 -1.25 -4.12
CA LEU A 199 16.42 -1.56 -2.95
C LEU A 199 15.31 -2.57 -3.26
N ILE A 200 14.64 -2.43 -4.42
CA ILE A 200 13.63 -3.39 -4.88
C ILE A 200 14.27 -4.77 -5.07
N TYR A 201 15.40 -4.83 -5.78
CA TYR A 201 16.11 -6.09 -6.00
C TYR A 201 16.51 -6.76 -4.68
N LYS A 202 17.17 -6.01 -3.77
CA LYS A 202 17.63 -6.55 -2.48
C LYS A 202 16.48 -6.94 -1.56
N GLY A 203 15.42 -6.15 -1.50
CA GLY A 203 14.23 -6.49 -0.72
C GLY A 203 13.56 -7.77 -1.22
N LEU A 204 13.36 -7.92 -2.55
CA LEU A 204 12.79 -9.13 -3.14
C LEU A 204 13.69 -10.35 -2.96
N GLU A 205 15.00 -10.22 -3.19
CA GLU A 205 15.97 -11.30 -2.95
C GLU A 205 15.85 -11.82 -1.51
N GLY A 206 15.80 -10.89 -0.53
CA GLY A 206 15.68 -11.26 0.87
C GLY A 206 14.35 -11.92 1.25
N ILE A 207 13.24 -11.52 0.63
CA ILE A 207 11.93 -12.15 0.82
C ILE A 207 11.90 -13.56 0.20
N ASN A 208 12.53 -13.75 -0.98
CA ASN A 208 12.55 -15.03 -1.67
C ASN A 208 13.42 -16.10 -0.98
N LEU A 209 14.52 -15.71 -0.32
CA LEU A 209 15.43 -16.63 0.37
C LEU A 209 14.83 -17.27 1.63
N GLU A 210 13.63 -16.88 2.04
CA GLU A 210 12.97 -17.42 3.24
C GLU A 210 12.10 -18.66 2.96
N GLU A 211 11.94 -19.04 1.71
CA GLU A 211 11.18 -20.24 1.29
C GLU A 211 12.01 -21.52 1.23
N GLY A 212 13.30 -21.46 1.50
CA GLY A 212 14.22 -22.60 1.57
C GLY A 212 14.50 -22.98 3.00
#